data_a9084b69e6ca8f1dc56588481ac4b279
#
_entry.id   a9084b69e6ca8f1dc56588481ac4b279
#
_cell.length_a   1.000
_cell.length_b   1.000
_cell.length_c   1.000
_cell.angle_alpha   90.00
_cell.angle_beta   90.00
_cell.angle_gamma   90.00
#
_symmetry.space_group_name_H-M   'P 1'
#
loop_
_entity.id
_entity.type
_entity.pdbx_description
1 polymer ?
#
loop_
_entity_poly.entity_id
_entity_poly.type
_entity_poly.pdbx_seq_one_letter_code
_entity_poly.pdbx_strand_id
1 'polypeptide(L)'
;MSFDLSYIQKSREAIVETAQSMLDGRTGYIEGSRRICGLLDAARLEQLEPPFVMFVAIDSETDHVPVGKVRDRWHPDAKMKFAQEWADAEQYAKSHGEVACRQTILWLAEHPFDFPASS
;
A
#
# COMPACT_ATOMS: atom_id res chain seq x y z
N MET A 1 -10.85 -23.53 -14.91
CA MET A 1 -11.01 -22.19 -14.54
C MET A 1 -9.90 -21.35 -15.08
N SER A 2 -10.23 -20.33 -15.70
CA SER A 2 -9.22 -19.55 -16.33
C SER A 2 -8.69 -18.52 -15.37
N PHE A 3 -7.45 -18.19 -15.47
CA PHE A 3 -6.90 -17.06 -14.82
C PHE A 3 -7.42 -15.83 -15.46
N ASP A 4 -7.73 -14.85 -14.68
CA ASP A 4 -8.00 -13.56 -15.24
C ASP A 4 -6.70 -12.76 -15.23
N LEU A 5 -5.95 -12.87 -16.32
CA LEU A 5 -4.70 -12.15 -16.49
C LEU A 5 -4.89 -10.67 -16.40
N SER A 6 -5.97 -10.20 -16.95
CA SER A 6 -6.30 -8.79 -16.93
C SER A 6 -6.48 -8.30 -15.50
N TYR A 7 -7.08 -9.11 -14.65
CA TYR A 7 -7.28 -8.77 -13.25
C TYR A 7 -5.95 -8.69 -12.49
N ILE A 8 -5.06 -9.66 -12.74
CA ILE A 8 -3.74 -9.66 -12.11
C ILE A 8 -2.96 -8.42 -12.55
N GLN A 9 -2.97 -8.13 -13.84
CA GLN A 9 -2.24 -6.98 -14.38
C GLN A 9 -2.81 -5.67 -13.84
N LYS A 10 -4.12 -5.54 -13.78
CA LYS A 10 -4.76 -4.35 -13.22
C LYS A 10 -4.42 -4.15 -11.74
N SER A 11 -4.35 -5.26 -11.00
CA SER A 11 -3.98 -5.19 -9.58
C SER A 11 -2.54 -4.72 -9.41
N ARG A 12 -1.64 -5.17 -10.27
CA ARG A 12 -0.24 -4.72 -10.24
C ARG A 12 -0.13 -3.26 -10.62
N GLU A 13 -0.88 -2.82 -11.62
CA GLU A 13 -0.91 -1.41 -12.02
C GLU A 13 -1.45 -0.53 -10.90
N ALA A 14 -2.47 -1.02 -10.20
CA ALA A 14 -3.05 -0.30 -9.07
C ALA A 14 -2.03 -0.15 -7.93
N ILE A 15 -1.19 -1.16 -7.71
CA ILE A 15 -0.13 -1.08 -6.71
C ILE A 15 0.89 -0.01 -7.12
N VAL A 16 1.34 -0.01 -8.37
CA VAL A 16 2.30 0.99 -8.86
C VAL A 16 1.70 2.39 -8.75
N GLU A 17 0.45 2.55 -9.16
CA GLU A 17 -0.22 3.84 -9.09
C GLU A 17 -0.36 4.32 -7.65
N THR A 18 -0.69 3.41 -6.73
CA THR A 18 -0.79 3.75 -5.31
C THR A 18 0.56 4.16 -4.75
N ALA A 19 1.61 3.39 -5.05
CA ALA A 19 2.96 3.71 -4.58
C ALA A 19 3.42 5.06 -5.13
N GLN A 20 3.16 5.34 -6.39
CA GLN A 20 3.50 6.63 -6.99
C GLN A 20 2.72 7.76 -6.33
N SER A 21 1.44 7.53 -6.05
CA SER A 21 0.58 8.51 -5.38
C SER A 21 1.10 8.84 -3.97
N MET A 22 1.64 7.84 -3.28
CA MET A 22 2.24 8.03 -1.96
C MET A 22 3.49 8.90 -2.07
N LEU A 23 4.34 8.61 -3.04
CA LEU A 23 5.57 9.38 -3.26
C LEU A 23 5.27 10.83 -3.67
N ASP A 24 4.17 11.04 -4.38
CA ASP A 24 3.76 12.38 -4.81
C ASP A 24 3.03 13.16 -3.73
N GLY A 25 2.72 12.54 -2.61
CA GLY A 25 1.99 13.20 -1.53
C GLY A 25 0.49 13.27 -1.73
N ARG A 26 -0.05 12.58 -2.74
CA ARG A 26 -1.50 12.56 -2.99
C ARG A 26 -2.23 11.56 -2.10
N THR A 27 -1.53 10.53 -1.65
CA THR A 27 -2.09 9.50 -0.77
C THR A 27 -1.15 9.37 0.43
N GLY A 28 -1.71 9.31 1.63
CA GLY A 28 -0.91 9.11 2.83
C GLY A 28 -0.25 7.72 2.84
N TYR A 29 0.82 7.60 3.62
CA TYR A 29 1.57 6.34 3.65
C TYR A 29 0.85 5.23 4.41
N ILE A 30 0.05 5.58 5.42
CA ILE A 30 -0.77 4.58 6.12
C ILE A 30 -1.87 4.08 5.20
N GLU A 31 -2.61 5.00 4.60
CA GLU A 31 -3.72 4.64 3.70
C GLU A 31 -3.21 3.87 2.49
N GLY A 32 -2.12 4.32 1.90
CA GLY A 32 -1.53 3.67 0.74
C GLY A 32 -1.02 2.27 1.04
N SER A 33 -0.39 2.10 2.21
CA SER A 33 0.10 0.78 2.62
C SER A 33 -1.05 -0.22 2.79
N ARG A 34 -2.17 0.21 3.38
CA ARG A 34 -3.35 -0.63 3.51
C ARG A 34 -3.91 -1.02 2.14
N ARG A 35 -3.94 -0.07 1.22
CA ARG A 35 -4.44 -0.31 -0.13
C ARG A 35 -3.55 -1.30 -0.87
N ILE A 36 -2.23 -1.14 -0.76
CA ILE A 36 -1.28 -2.06 -1.39
C ILE A 36 -1.43 -3.45 -0.79
N CYS A 37 -1.51 -3.56 0.53
CA CYS A 37 -1.69 -4.86 1.20
C CYS A 37 -2.94 -5.58 0.68
N GLY A 38 -4.02 -4.85 0.47
CA GLY A 38 -5.26 -5.42 -0.04
C GLY A 38 -5.17 -5.88 -1.49
N LEU A 39 -4.13 -5.47 -2.23
CA LEU A 39 -3.97 -5.83 -3.63
C LEU A 39 -2.93 -6.92 -3.86
N LEU A 40 -2.09 -7.23 -2.86
CA LEU A 40 -0.97 -8.15 -3.05
C LEU A 40 -1.40 -9.53 -3.54
N ASP A 41 -2.43 -10.07 -2.92
CA ASP A 41 -2.91 -11.40 -3.27
C ASP A 41 -3.45 -11.45 -4.70
N ALA A 42 -4.28 -10.48 -5.06
CA ALA A 42 -4.83 -10.40 -6.41
C ALA A 42 -3.73 -10.18 -7.45
N ALA A 43 -2.67 -9.49 -7.09
CA ALA A 43 -1.54 -9.22 -7.97
C ALA A 43 -0.53 -10.38 -8.02
N ARG A 44 -0.77 -11.45 -7.29
CA ARG A 44 0.11 -12.61 -7.19
C ARG A 44 1.50 -12.23 -6.68
N LEU A 45 1.54 -11.47 -5.60
CA LEU A 45 2.78 -11.03 -4.98
C LEU A 45 2.86 -11.58 -3.56
N GLU A 46 4.07 -11.90 -3.14
CA GLU A 46 4.29 -12.52 -1.83
C GLU A 46 4.34 -11.46 -0.73
N GLN A 47 3.44 -11.58 0.23
CA GLN A 47 3.29 -10.59 1.30
C GLN A 47 4.53 -10.47 2.19
N LEU A 48 5.24 -11.56 2.38
CA LEU A 48 6.38 -11.58 3.31
C LEU A 48 7.71 -11.34 2.63
N GLU A 49 7.72 -11.08 1.31
CA GLU A 49 8.94 -10.81 0.58
C GLU A 49 9.15 -9.31 0.41
N PRO A 50 10.41 -8.86 0.48
CA PRO A 50 10.68 -7.44 0.17
C PRO A 50 10.39 -7.17 -1.31
N PRO A 51 9.94 -5.98 -1.65
CA PRO A 51 9.69 -4.84 -0.78
C PRO A 51 8.31 -4.84 -0.14
N PHE A 52 7.47 -5.82 -0.45
CA PHE A 52 6.05 -5.81 -0.06
C PHE A 52 5.83 -5.98 1.43
N VAL A 53 6.72 -6.71 2.10
CA VAL A 53 6.60 -6.96 3.53
C VAL A 53 6.61 -5.65 4.34
N MET A 54 7.23 -4.60 3.81
CA MET A 54 7.26 -3.31 4.52
C MET A 54 5.85 -2.71 4.62
N PHE A 55 5.03 -2.86 3.57
CA PHE A 55 3.66 -2.35 3.62
C PHE A 55 2.83 -3.14 4.62
N VAL A 56 3.07 -4.44 4.72
CA VAL A 56 2.40 -5.30 5.71
C VAL A 56 2.77 -4.84 7.11
N ALA A 57 4.04 -4.53 7.35
CA ALA A 57 4.50 -4.06 8.65
C ALA A 57 3.88 -2.71 8.99
N ILE A 58 3.85 -1.77 8.05
CA ILE A 58 3.25 -0.46 8.27
C ILE A 58 1.75 -0.61 8.59
N ASP A 59 1.04 -1.42 7.81
CA ASP A 59 -0.39 -1.65 8.03
C ASP A 59 -0.63 -2.24 9.43
N SER A 60 0.15 -3.23 9.80
CA SER A 60 0.00 -3.91 11.09
C SER A 60 0.26 -2.95 12.26
N GLU A 61 1.28 -2.10 12.15
CA GLU A 61 1.64 -1.20 13.26
C GLU A 61 0.78 0.05 13.32
N THR A 62 0.06 0.36 12.26
CA THR A 62 -0.79 1.55 12.22
C THR A 62 -2.26 1.22 12.06
N ASP A 63 -2.67 -0.01 12.37
CA ASP A 63 -4.05 -0.45 12.16
C ASP A 63 -5.04 0.33 13.02
N HIS A 64 -4.59 0.93 14.11
CA HIS A 64 -5.43 1.74 14.99
C HIS A 64 -5.68 3.15 14.46
N VAL A 65 -4.99 3.57 13.42
CA VAL A 65 -5.13 4.93 12.87
C VAL A 65 -6.23 4.94 11.81
N PRO A 66 -7.28 5.73 11.99
CA PRO A 66 -8.32 5.83 10.96
C PRO A 66 -7.83 6.67 9.80
N VAL A 67 -8.24 6.32 8.58
CA VAL A 67 -7.88 7.05 7.37
C VAL A 67 -9.10 7.25 6.48
N GLY A 68 -9.01 8.20 5.57
CA GLY A 68 -10.03 8.44 4.57
C GLY A 68 -11.38 8.81 5.19
N LYS A 69 -12.44 8.25 4.65
CA LYS A 69 -13.80 8.57 5.08
C LYS A 69 -14.08 8.16 6.52
N VAL A 70 -13.42 7.13 7.00
CA VAL A 70 -13.59 6.70 8.39
C VAL A 70 -13.07 7.79 9.33
N ARG A 71 -11.88 8.34 9.02
CA ARG A 71 -11.32 9.44 9.81
C ARG A 71 -12.25 10.65 9.78
N ASP A 72 -12.83 10.97 8.63
CA ASP A 72 -13.68 12.12 8.46
C ASP A 72 -14.93 12.04 9.33
N ARG A 73 -15.39 10.84 9.68
CA ARG A 73 -16.57 10.62 10.50
C ARG A 73 -16.32 10.70 11.99
N TRP A 74 -15.05 10.76 12.40
CA TRP A 74 -14.74 10.88 13.83
C TRP A 74 -15.15 12.25 14.35
N HIS A 75 -15.58 12.27 15.60
CA HIS A 75 -15.97 13.53 16.24
C HIS A 75 -14.78 14.49 16.24
N PRO A 76 -15.02 15.80 16.00
CA PRO A 76 -13.93 16.78 15.97
C PRO A 76 -13.06 16.79 17.21
N ASP A 77 -13.65 16.59 18.41
CA ASP A 77 -12.88 16.55 19.65
C ASP A 77 -11.94 15.36 19.67
N ALA A 78 -12.37 14.20 19.16
CA ALA A 78 -11.53 13.01 19.09
C ALA A 78 -10.41 13.21 18.07
N LYS A 79 -10.71 13.84 16.93
CA LYS A 79 -9.67 14.15 15.94
C LYS A 79 -8.59 15.05 16.56
N MET A 80 -9.01 16.04 17.31
CA MET A 80 -8.04 16.96 17.94
C MET A 80 -7.22 16.23 18.99
N LYS A 81 -7.84 15.36 19.76
CA LYS A 81 -7.15 14.61 20.81
C LYS A 81 -6.06 13.70 20.25
N PHE A 82 -6.31 13.05 19.11
CA PHE A 82 -5.40 12.08 18.53
C PHE A 82 -4.54 12.65 17.40
N ALA A 83 -4.68 13.94 17.09
CA ALA A 83 -4.00 14.54 15.94
C ALA A 83 -2.49 14.31 15.95
N GLN A 84 -1.84 14.48 17.10
CA GLN A 84 -0.39 14.32 17.20
C GLN A 84 0.00 12.85 17.04
N GLU A 85 -0.74 11.94 17.66
CA GLU A 85 -0.47 10.51 17.56
C GLU A 85 -0.59 10.06 16.10
N TRP A 86 -1.63 10.52 15.40
CA TRP A 86 -1.82 10.16 13.99
C TRP A 86 -0.74 10.76 13.10
N ALA A 87 -0.31 12.00 13.39
CA ALA A 87 0.78 12.62 12.65
C ALA A 87 2.10 11.86 12.84
N ASP A 88 2.37 11.42 14.06
CA ASP A 88 3.57 10.65 14.35
C ASP A 88 3.53 9.29 13.65
N ALA A 89 2.36 8.65 13.63
CA ALA A 89 2.19 7.38 12.93
C ALA A 89 2.39 7.54 11.42
N GLU A 90 1.88 8.63 10.85
CA GLU A 90 2.06 8.91 9.42
C GLU A 90 3.53 9.18 9.10
N GLN A 91 4.23 9.89 9.96
CA GLN A 91 5.66 10.15 9.78
C GLN A 91 6.47 8.85 9.85
N TYR A 92 6.12 7.96 10.78
CA TYR A 92 6.72 6.63 10.86
C TYR A 92 6.47 5.86 9.55
N ALA A 93 5.22 5.85 9.09
CA ALA A 93 4.87 5.15 7.87
C ALA A 93 5.63 5.72 6.67
N LYS A 94 5.79 7.02 6.59
CA LYS A 94 6.54 7.66 5.51
C LYS A 94 8.02 7.28 5.56
N SER A 95 8.62 7.31 6.76
CA SER A 95 10.06 7.03 6.87
C SER A 95 10.41 5.61 6.44
N HIS A 96 9.48 4.67 6.60
CA HIS A 96 9.70 3.29 6.17
C HIS A 96 9.11 3.01 4.78
N GLY A 97 8.04 3.68 4.43
CA GLY A 97 7.31 3.41 3.19
C GLY A 97 7.89 4.06 1.96
N GLU A 98 8.62 5.16 2.11
CA GLU A 98 9.13 5.90 0.96
C GLU A 98 10.07 5.04 0.11
N VAL A 99 11.02 4.39 0.75
CA VAL A 99 11.95 3.49 0.06
C VAL A 99 11.19 2.29 -0.52
N ALA A 100 10.26 1.73 0.27
CA ALA A 100 9.47 0.59 -0.18
C ALA A 100 8.64 0.92 -1.43
N CYS A 101 8.10 2.13 -1.52
CA CYS A 101 7.36 2.56 -2.71
C CYS A 101 8.27 2.59 -3.94
N ARG A 102 9.46 3.16 -3.81
CA ARG A 102 10.39 3.21 -4.93
C ARG A 102 10.82 1.82 -5.35
N GLN A 103 11.14 0.96 -4.39
CA GLN A 103 11.54 -0.41 -4.67
C GLN A 103 10.41 -1.21 -5.31
N THR A 104 9.17 -0.98 -4.90
CA THR A 104 8.01 -1.68 -5.45
C THR A 104 7.80 -1.31 -6.91
N ILE A 105 7.90 -0.03 -7.24
CA ILE A 105 7.75 0.43 -8.61
C ILE A 105 8.82 -0.20 -9.50
N LEU A 106 10.07 -0.20 -9.04
CA LEU A 106 11.17 -0.81 -9.79
C LEU A 106 10.99 -2.31 -9.91
N TRP A 107 10.64 -2.97 -8.82
CA TRP A 107 10.49 -4.43 -8.81
C TRP A 107 9.43 -4.88 -9.81
N LEU A 108 8.28 -4.20 -9.83
CA LEU A 108 7.20 -4.57 -10.74
C LEU A 108 7.57 -4.26 -12.20
N ALA A 109 8.37 -3.24 -12.43
CA ALA A 109 8.85 -2.95 -13.79
C ALA A 109 9.83 -4.01 -14.28
N GLU A 110 10.64 -4.56 -13.36
CA GLU A 110 11.65 -5.55 -13.71
C GLU A 110 11.15 -6.99 -13.68
N HIS A 111 10.01 -7.22 -13.05
CA HIS A 111 9.46 -8.56 -12.89
C HIS A 111 8.00 -8.59 -13.40
N PRO A 112 7.78 -8.41 -14.70
CA PRO A 112 6.43 -8.48 -15.24
C PRO A 112 5.84 -9.85 -14.96
N PHE A 113 4.55 -9.91 -14.75
CA PHE A 113 3.90 -11.18 -14.49
C PHE A 113 3.97 -12.00 -15.76
N ASP A 114 4.71 -13.10 -15.63
CA ASP A 114 4.98 -13.89 -16.78
C ASP A 114 4.18 -15.16 -16.63
N PHE A 115 3.28 -15.38 -17.54
CA PHE A 115 2.63 -16.63 -17.54
C PHE A 115 3.60 -17.64 -18.06
N PRO A 116 3.68 -18.75 -17.45
CA PRO A 116 4.39 -19.83 -18.04
C PRO A 116 3.72 -20.01 -19.39
N ALA A 117 4.44 -19.66 -20.36
CA ALA A 117 4.01 -19.78 -21.68
C ALA A 117 3.40 -21.10 -21.73
N SER A 118 2.20 -21.09 -21.92
CA SER A 118 1.56 -22.24 -22.02
C SER A 118 2.14 -22.98 -23.04
N SER A 119 2.95 -23.11 -22.95
CA SER A 119 3.38 -23.83 -23.84
C SER A 119 2.46 -24.87 -24.21
#